data_82ff953fa2109ee3e7b2cfefa0d94cb0
#
_entry.id   82ff953fa2109ee3e7b2cfefa0d94cb0
#
_cell.length_a   1.000
_cell.length_b   1.000
_cell.length_c   1.000
_cell.angle_alpha   90.00
_cell.angle_beta   90.00
_cell.angle_gamma   90.00
#
_symmetry.space_group_name_H-M   'P 1'
#
loop_
_entity.id
_entity.type
_entity.pdbx_description
1 polymer ?
#
loop_
_entity_poly.entity_id
_entity_poly.type
_entity_poly.pdbx_seq_one_letter_code
_entity_poly.pdbx_strand_id
1 'polypeptide(L)'
;MSKTRRVFNIIAAIFMIQAALILMLVPVIAFRLIAMFAGLILVYYGVRYIIYYLTHAQHMVGGKWLFLVGLIMFDMGVFATTLYEQSQAILIIYVVAAHLVGAAINIVRAVGNKKDNNPGWKIDLAQGIGNIAQVVLCLVFINYVEIPVFIYCAGVIYSAVLLIIQSCKKTAIVYVQ
;
A
#
# COMPACT_ATOMS: atom_id res chain seq x y z
N MET A 1 0.48 -20.77 6.71
CA MET A 1 0.91 -20.26 5.40
C MET A 1 1.61 -21.38 4.62
N SER A 2 1.29 -21.62 3.34
CA SER A 2 1.97 -22.64 2.54
C SER A 2 3.45 -22.29 2.33
N LYS A 3 4.33 -23.28 2.16
CA LYS A 3 5.77 -23.07 1.90
C LYS A 3 5.99 -22.18 0.67
N THR A 4 5.21 -22.41 -0.38
CA THR A 4 5.27 -21.66 -1.64
C THR A 4 4.97 -20.15 -1.42
N ARG A 5 3.92 -19.84 -0.66
CA ARG A 5 3.54 -18.45 -0.36
C ARG A 5 4.59 -17.74 0.49
N ARG A 6 5.26 -18.47 1.38
CA ARG A 6 6.36 -17.94 2.20
C ARG A 6 7.57 -17.56 1.35
N VAL A 7 7.98 -18.46 0.45
CA VAL A 7 9.09 -18.21 -0.47
C VAL A 7 8.78 -17.02 -1.39
N PHE A 8 7.58 -16.98 -1.96
CA PHE A 8 7.14 -15.89 -2.82
C PHE A 8 7.19 -14.52 -2.09
N ASN A 9 6.71 -14.45 -0.85
CA ASN A 9 6.75 -13.21 -0.08
C ASN A 9 8.17 -12.74 0.23
N ILE A 10 9.09 -13.69 0.51
CA ILE A 10 10.51 -13.34 0.76
C ILE A 10 11.16 -12.81 -0.52
N ILE A 11 10.92 -13.47 -1.66
CA ILE A 11 11.44 -13.00 -2.96
C ILE A 11 10.87 -11.61 -3.29
N ALA A 12 9.57 -11.40 -3.10
CA ALA A 12 8.93 -10.11 -3.30
C ALA A 12 9.54 -9.03 -2.40
N ALA A 13 9.79 -9.33 -1.13
CA ALA A 13 10.40 -8.39 -0.20
C ALA A 13 11.83 -8.01 -0.60
N ILE A 14 12.64 -8.97 -1.05
CA ILE A 14 14.00 -8.71 -1.56
C ILE A 14 13.92 -7.79 -2.79
N PHE A 15 13.00 -8.08 -3.71
CA PHE A 15 12.80 -7.26 -4.90
C PHE A 15 12.37 -5.83 -4.55
N MET A 16 11.48 -5.66 -3.56
CA MET A 16 11.08 -4.35 -3.04
C MET A 16 12.27 -3.56 -2.48
N ILE A 17 13.16 -4.21 -1.72
CA ILE A 17 14.36 -3.56 -1.16
C ILE A 17 15.28 -3.11 -2.30
N GLN A 18 15.54 -3.97 -3.28
CA GLN A 18 16.39 -3.63 -4.42
C GLN A 18 15.82 -2.47 -5.23
N ALA A 19 14.51 -2.50 -5.50
CA ALA A 19 13.83 -1.40 -6.19
C ALA A 19 13.93 -0.08 -5.41
N ALA A 20 13.72 -0.10 -4.10
CA ALA A 20 13.84 1.10 -3.26
C ALA A 20 15.26 1.67 -3.27
N LEU A 21 16.29 0.82 -3.21
CA LEU A 21 17.69 1.28 -3.27
C LEU A 21 18.04 1.90 -4.64
N ILE A 22 17.55 1.32 -5.74
CA ILE A 22 17.75 1.88 -7.09
C ILE A 22 17.05 3.24 -7.22
N LEU A 23 15.82 3.36 -6.70
CA LEU A 23 15.06 4.61 -6.72
C LEU A 23 15.73 5.73 -5.91
N MET A 24 16.44 5.39 -4.84
CA MET A 24 17.21 6.37 -4.04
C MET A 24 18.39 6.99 -4.83
N LEU A 25 18.92 6.31 -5.84
CA LEU A 25 20.04 6.82 -6.65
C LEU A 25 19.61 7.91 -7.64
N VAL A 26 18.33 7.94 -8.02
CA VAL A 26 17.82 8.89 -9.04
C VAL A 26 16.48 9.48 -8.57
N PRO A 27 16.47 10.32 -7.52
CA PRO A 27 15.25 10.73 -6.82
C PRO A 27 14.22 11.45 -7.70
N VAL A 28 14.66 12.29 -8.64
CA VAL A 28 13.75 13.04 -9.53
C VAL A 28 12.98 12.12 -10.48
N ILE A 29 13.65 11.14 -11.07
CA ILE A 29 13.01 10.15 -11.95
C ILE A 29 12.21 9.16 -11.12
N ALA A 30 12.72 8.76 -9.95
CA ALA A 30 12.09 7.85 -9.03
C ALA A 30 10.70 8.33 -8.62
N PHE A 31 10.55 9.60 -8.32
CA PHE A 31 9.28 10.19 -7.91
C PHE A 31 8.19 10.01 -8.99
N ARG A 32 8.54 10.27 -10.24
CA ARG A 32 7.64 10.08 -11.39
C ARG A 32 7.27 8.61 -11.59
N LEU A 33 8.25 7.71 -11.49
CA LEU A 33 8.02 6.27 -11.60
C LEU A 33 7.12 5.75 -10.46
N ILE A 34 7.35 6.18 -9.23
CA ILE A 34 6.52 5.81 -8.07
C ILE A 34 5.06 6.23 -8.30
N ALA A 35 4.84 7.48 -8.72
CA ALA A 35 3.51 8.00 -9.00
C ALA A 35 2.81 7.22 -10.13
N MET A 36 3.53 6.94 -11.21
CA MET A 36 3.03 6.16 -12.34
C MET A 36 2.64 4.73 -11.93
N PHE A 37 3.52 4.02 -11.21
CA PHE A 37 3.22 2.66 -10.74
C PHE A 37 2.09 2.63 -9.72
N ALA A 38 2.04 3.58 -8.79
CA ALA A 38 0.95 3.71 -7.84
C ALA A 38 -0.38 3.97 -8.56
N GLY A 39 -0.39 4.85 -9.57
CA GLY A 39 -1.54 5.10 -10.41
C GLY A 39 -2.02 3.86 -11.16
N LEU A 40 -1.12 3.12 -11.80
CA LEU A 40 -1.44 1.87 -12.50
C LEU A 40 -2.04 0.80 -11.55
N ILE A 41 -1.50 0.67 -10.35
CA ILE A 41 -2.03 -0.24 -9.35
C ILE A 41 -3.46 0.15 -8.96
N LEU A 42 -3.74 1.44 -8.78
CA LEU A 42 -5.09 1.91 -8.46
C LEU A 42 -6.07 1.72 -9.61
N VAL A 43 -5.66 1.97 -10.85
CA VAL A 43 -6.46 1.66 -12.04
C VAL A 43 -6.82 0.18 -12.06
N TYR A 44 -5.83 -0.69 -11.84
CA TYR A 44 -6.05 -2.14 -11.80
C TYR A 44 -7.07 -2.54 -10.73
N TYR A 45 -6.91 -2.06 -9.50
CA TYR A 45 -7.87 -2.36 -8.43
C TYR A 45 -9.22 -1.71 -8.67
N GLY A 46 -9.27 -0.49 -9.18
CA GLY A 46 -10.51 0.20 -9.55
C GLY A 46 -11.32 -0.60 -10.57
N VAL A 47 -10.70 -1.02 -11.67
CA VAL A 47 -11.31 -1.88 -12.69
C VAL A 47 -11.78 -3.20 -12.09
N ARG A 48 -10.96 -3.84 -11.26
CA ARG A 48 -11.32 -5.10 -10.60
C ARG A 48 -12.56 -4.95 -9.70
N TYR A 49 -12.68 -3.87 -8.92
CA TYR A 49 -13.86 -3.61 -8.09
C TYR A 49 -15.10 -3.34 -8.94
N ILE A 50 -14.97 -2.59 -10.04
CA ILE A 50 -16.07 -2.32 -10.97
C ILE A 50 -16.55 -3.62 -11.61
N ILE A 51 -15.63 -4.45 -12.14
CA ILE A 51 -15.98 -5.74 -12.73
C ILE A 51 -16.64 -6.66 -11.69
N TYR A 52 -16.09 -6.73 -10.47
CA TYR A 52 -16.67 -7.53 -9.41
C TYR A 52 -18.10 -7.09 -9.05
N TYR A 53 -18.35 -5.78 -9.01
CA TYR A 53 -19.69 -5.26 -8.80
C TYR A 53 -20.63 -5.70 -9.95
N LEU A 54 -20.22 -5.52 -11.19
CA LEU A 54 -21.05 -5.83 -12.36
C LEU A 54 -21.36 -7.33 -12.49
N THR A 55 -20.45 -8.20 -12.04
CA THR A 55 -20.59 -9.65 -12.21
C THR A 55 -21.24 -10.34 -11.01
N HIS A 56 -21.00 -9.84 -9.79
CA HIS A 56 -21.38 -10.59 -8.57
C HIS A 56 -22.15 -9.74 -7.55
N ALA A 57 -21.85 -8.45 -7.42
CA ALA A 57 -22.32 -7.66 -6.28
C ALA A 57 -23.50 -6.72 -6.59
N GLN A 58 -24.10 -6.78 -7.78
CA GLN A 58 -25.23 -5.90 -8.16
C GLN A 58 -26.44 -6.02 -7.23
N HIS A 59 -26.69 -7.23 -6.73
CA HIS A 59 -27.85 -7.54 -5.89
C HIS A 59 -27.49 -7.74 -4.40
N MET A 60 -26.19 -7.52 -4.03
CA MET A 60 -25.76 -7.66 -2.65
C MET A 60 -25.95 -6.36 -1.88
N VAL A 61 -26.32 -6.50 -0.59
CA VAL A 61 -26.37 -5.36 0.34
C VAL A 61 -24.96 -4.77 0.44
N GLY A 62 -24.82 -3.47 0.15
CA GLY A 62 -23.51 -2.80 0.13
C GLY A 62 -22.75 -2.89 -1.21
N GLY A 63 -23.25 -3.60 -2.22
CA GLY A 63 -22.62 -3.71 -3.53
C GLY A 63 -22.36 -2.35 -4.20
N LYS A 64 -23.31 -1.40 -4.09
CA LYS A 64 -23.16 -0.03 -4.60
C LYS A 64 -21.94 0.70 -4.02
N TRP A 65 -21.59 0.41 -2.76
CA TRP A 65 -20.39 0.96 -2.14
C TRP A 65 -19.10 0.46 -2.78
N LEU A 66 -19.05 -0.83 -3.16
CA LEU A 66 -17.92 -1.40 -3.89
C LEU A 66 -17.73 -0.75 -5.26
N PHE A 67 -18.85 -0.47 -5.96
CA PHE A 67 -18.80 0.25 -7.24
C PHE A 67 -18.25 1.67 -7.07
N LEU A 68 -18.74 2.42 -6.07
CA LEU A 68 -18.28 3.77 -5.79
C LEU A 68 -16.78 3.79 -5.47
N VAL A 69 -16.31 2.90 -4.60
CA VAL A 69 -14.89 2.76 -4.27
C VAL A 69 -14.06 2.38 -5.50
N GLY A 70 -14.57 1.48 -6.34
CA GLY A 70 -13.93 1.10 -7.59
C GLY A 70 -13.79 2.29 -8.55
N LEU A 71 -14.83 3.10 -8.68
CA LEU A 71 -14.84 4.29 -9.53
C LEU A 71 -13.83 5.34 -9.02
N ILE A 72 -13.85 5.63 -7.73
CA ILE A 72 -12.89 6.57 -7.11
C ILE A 72 -11.45 6.10 -7.30
N MET A 73 -11.17 4.80 -7.08
CA MET A 73 -9.84 4.24 -7.29
C MET A 73 -9.41 4.34 -8.76
N PHE A 74 -10.31 4.08 -9.69
CA PHE A 74 -10.05 4.19 -11.12
C PHE A 74 -9.72 5.62 -11.51
N ASP A 75 -10.56 6.58 -11.14
CA ASP A 75 -10.36 8.00 -11.45
C ASP A 75 -9.06 8.54 -10.84
N MET A 76 -8.81 8.23 -9.58
CA MET A 76 -7.55 8.62 -8.93
C MET A 76 -6.33 7.98 -9.59
N GLY A 77 -6.44 6.74 -10.05
CA GLY A 77 -5.36 6.06 -10.76
C GLY A 77 -5.07 6.69 -12.12
N VAL A 78 -6.09 7.01 -12.90
CA VAL A 78 -5.96 7.72 -14.19
C VAL A 78 -5.36 9.11 -13.96
N PHE A 79 -5.87 9.83 -12.96
CA PHE A 79 -5.36 11.15 -12.61
C PHE A 79 -3.86 11.12 -12.26
N ALA A 80 -3.42 10.15 -11.45
CA ALA A 80 -2.01 10.00 -11.10
C ALA A 80 -1.10 9.68 -12.30
N THR A 81 -1.59 8.88 -13.26
CA THR A 81 -0.82 8.53 -14.46
C THR A 81 -0.74 9.66 -15.49
N THR A 82 -1.74 10.55 -15.53
CA THR A 82 -1.77 11.67 -16.48
C THR A 82 -1.06 12.91 -15.98
N LEU A 83 -1.01 13.11 -14.66
CA LEU A 83 -0.43 14.30 -14.05
C LEU A 83 1.06 14.18 -13.69
N TYR A 84 1.75 13.17 -14.18
CA TYR A 84 3.17 12.94 -13.84
C TYR A 84 4.11 14.10 -14.23
N GLU A 85 3.69 14.97 -15.15
CA GLU A 85 4.41 16.18 -15.56
C GLU A 85 4.04 17.44 -14.75
N GLN A 86 3.00 17.36 -13.93
CA GLN A 86 2.49 18.51 -13.18
C GLN A 86 3.13 18.66 -11.80
N SER A 87 2.64 19.66 -11.06
CA SER A 87 3.17 20.06 -9.78
C SER A 87 3.42 18.87 -8.85
N GLN A 88 4.65 18.77 -8.38
CA GLN A 88 5.12 17.77 -7.45
C GLN A 88 4.28 17.69 -6.16
N ALA A 89 3.74 18.83 -5.71
CA ALA A 89 2.87 18.88 -4.55
C ALA A 89 1.62 18.00 -4.72
N ILE A 90 1.04 17.96 -5.93
CA ILE A 90 -0.14 17.14 -6.21
C ILE A 90 0.19 15.64 -6.08
N LEU A 91 1.36 15.24 -6.60
CA LEU A 91 1.81 13.85 -6.51
C LEU A 91 2.12 13.45 -5.05
N ILE A 92 2.70 14.34 -4.26
CA ILE A 92 2.93 14.09 -2.83
C ILE A 92 1.60 13.92 -2.09
N ILE A 93 0.62 14.79 -2.32
CA ILE A 93 -0.71 14.68 -1.71
C ILE A 93 -1.35 13.33 -2.05
N TYR A 94 -1.18 12.89 -3.29
CA TYR A 94 -1.68 11.58 -3.73
C TYR A 94 -1.01 10.41 -2.99
N VAL A 95 0.31 10.42 -2.87
CA VAL A 95 1.06 9.39 -2.12
C VAL A 95 0.66 9.41 -0.64
N VAL A 96 0.50 10.60 -0.05
CA VAL A 96 0.01 10.79 1.32
C VAL A 96 -1.37 10.19 1.50
N ALA A 97 -2.32 10.45 0.59
CA ALA A 97 -3.66 9.88 0.64
C ALA A 97 -3.64 8.35 0.59
N ALA A 98 -2.82 7.76 -0.30
CA ALA A 98 -2.67 6.31 -0.39
C ALA A 98 -2.12 5.69 0.91
N HIS A 99 -1.13 6.35 1.56
CA HIS A 99 -0.59 5.90 2.84
C HIS A 99 -1.58 6.07 4.00
N LEU A 100 -2.42 7.11 4.00
CA LEU A 100 -3.48 7.27 4.99
C LEU A 100 -4.48 6.12 4.92
N VAL A 101 -4.93 5.76 3.72
CA VAL A 101 -5.82 4.61 3.51
C VAL A 101 -5.14 3.32 3.96
N GLY A 102 -3.86 3.12 3.60
CA GLY A 102 -3.07 1.97 4.04
C GLY A 102 -2.93 1.89 5.56
N ALA A 103 -2.71 3.04 6.22
CA ALA A 103 -2.64 3.13 7.69
C ALA A 103 -3.97 2.72 8.33
N ALA A 104 -5.09 3.26 7.85
CA ALA A 104 -6.42 2.93 8.36
C ALA A 104 -6.72 1.43 8.24
N ILE A 105 -6.45 0.83 7.07
CA ILE A 105 -6.65 -0.60 6.84
C ILE A 105 -5.79 -1.44 7.80
N ASN A 106 -4.52 -1.10 7.97
CA ASN A 106 -3.61 -1.85 8.83
C ASN A 106 -3.99 -1.73 10.32
N ILE A 107 -4.44 -0.55 10.76
CA ILE A 107 -4.92 -0.36 12.14
C ILE A 107 -6.20 -1.17 12.39
N VAL A 108 -7.16 -1.13 11.46
CA VAL A 108 -8.40 -1.92 11.58
C VAL A 108 -8.09 -3.41 11.64
N ARG A 109 -7.17 -3.89 10.78
CA ARG A 109 -6.69 -5.29 10.84
C ARG A 109 -6.00 -5.62 12.16
N ALA A 110 -5.17 -4.73 12.69
CA ALA A 110 -4.49 -4.92 13.96
C ALA A 110 -5.49 -5.07 15.11
N VAL A 111 -6.54 -4.24 15.14
CA VAL A 111 -7.61 -4.31 16.15
C VAL A 111 -8.39 -5.62 16.02
N GLY A 112 -8.78 -6.03 14.80
CA GLY A 112 -9.45 -7.30 14.55
C GLY A 112 -8.60 -8.48 14.97
N ASN A 113 -7.36 -8.58 14.48
CA ASN A 113 -6.43 -9.64 14.83
C ASN A 113 -6.11 -9.71 16.33
N LYS A 114 -6.11 -8.58 17.04
CA LYS A 114 -5.95 -8.55 18.49
C LYS A 114 -7.15 -9.15 19.22
N LYS A 115 -8.38 -8.86 18.76
CA LYS A 115 -9.60 -9.46 19.30
C LYS A 115 -9.64 -10.98 19.12
N ASP A 116 -9.13 -11.45 17.98
CA ASP A 116 -9.07 -12.87 17.63
C ASP A 116 -7.85 -13.59 18.24
N ASN A 117 -7.10 -12.94 19.15
CA ASN A 117 -5.86 -13.46 19.75
C ASN A 117 -4.80 -13.90 18.71
N ASN A 118 -4.84 -13.36 17.50
CA ASN A 118 -3.89 -13.65 16.45
C ASN A 118 -2.59 -12.84 16.68
N PRO A 119 -1.41 -13.47 16.86
CA PRO A 119 -0.15 -12.78 17.15
C PRO A 119 0.33 -11.87 16.00
N GLY A 120 -0.31 -11.91 14.84
CA GLY A 120 -0.03 -11.05 13.69
C GLY A 120 -0.38 -9.58 13.93
N TRP A 121 -1.24 -9.26 14.90
CA TRP A 121 -1.71 -7.90 15.15
C TRP A 121 -0.59 -6.88 15.37
N LYS A 122 0.54 -7.32 15.97
CA LYS A 122 1.70 -6.44 16.22
C LYS A 122 2.35 -5.97 14.92
N ILE A 123 2.37 -6.82 13.90
CA ILE A 123 2.94 -6.48 12.59
C ILE A 123 2.02 -5.53 11.85
N ASP A 124 0.71 -5.81 11.87
CA ASP A 124 -0.28 -4.92 11.24
C ASP A 124 -0.25 -3.54 11.91
N LEU A 125 -0.15 -3.48 13.24
CA LEU A 125 -0.02 -2.22 13.97
C LEU A 125 1.28 -1.49 13.61
N ALA A 126 2.41 -2.19 13.56
CA ALA A 126 3.69 -1.60 13.16
C ALA A 126 3.62 -1.03 11.74
N GLN A 127 2.98 -1.75 10.80
CA GLN A 127 2.76 -1.26 9.44
C GLN A 127 1.87 0.00 9.41
N GLY A 128 0.81 0.02 10.20
CA GLY A 128 -0.08 1.18 10.33
C GLY A 128 0.64 2.41 10.86
N ILE A 129 1.43 2.26 11.92
CA ILE A 129 2.24 3.34 12.51
C ILE A 129 3.30 3.82 11.50
N GLY A 130 3.96 2.91 10.79
CA GLY A 130 4.94 3.25 9.75
C GLY A 130 4.32 4.10 8.64
N ASN A 131 3.13 3.74 8.17
CA ASN A 131 2.40 4.53 7.17
C ASN A 131 2.04 5.93 7.69
N ILE A 132 1.60 6.07 8.95
CA ILE A 132 1.31 7.39 9.56
C ILE A 132 2.59 8.22 9.63
N ALA A 133 3.69 7.65 10.08
CA ALA A 133 4.98 8.36 10.15
C ALA A 133 5.41 8.87 8.76
N GLN A 134 5.25 8.05 7.71
CA GLN A 134 5.53 8.48 6.34
C GLN A 134 4.65 9.66 5.90
N VAL A 135 3.34 9.61 6.20
CA VAL A 135 2.41 10.72 5.91
C VAL A 135 2.89 12.02 6.56
N VAL A 136 3.18 11.98 7.87
CA VAL A 136 3.63 13.16 8.61
C VAL A 136 4.93 13.70 8.02
N LEU A 137 5.92 12.84 7.77
CA LEU A 137 7.20 13.26 7.20
C LEU A 137 7.04 13.82 5.79
N CYS A 138 6.24 13.21 4.92
CA CYS A 138 6.00 13.73 3.57
C CYS A 138 5.30 15.09 3.60
N LEU A 139 4.38 15.34 4.53
CA LEU A 139 3.72 16.64 4.67
C LEU A 139 4.67 17.72 5.20
N VAL A 140 5.52 17.39 6.17
CA VAL A 140 6.52 18.33 6.71
C VAL A 140 7.52 18.76 5.63
N PHE A 141 7.91 17.84 4.77
CA PHE A 141 8.91 18.09 3.71
C PHE A 141 8.30 18.28 2.32
N ILE A 142 7.02 18.68 2.21
CA ILE A 142 6.28 18.81 0.95
C ILE A 142 6.95 19.76 -0.07
N ASN A 143 7.69 20.76 0.43
CA ASN A 143 8.35 21.76 -0.39
C ASN A 143 9.70 21.29 -0.99
N TYR A 144 10.18 20.11 -0.58
CA TYR A 144 11.44 19.55 -1.05
C TYR A 144 11.18 18.45 -2.07
N VAL A 145 11.91 18.48 -3.21
CA VAL A 145 11.73 17.51 -4.31
C VAL A 145 12.20 16.11 -3.92
N GLU A 146 13.36 16.03 -3.29
CA GLU A 146 14.09 14.78 -3.11
C GLU A 146 13.72 14.06 -1.80
N ILE A 147 13.45 14.83 -0.75
CA ILE A 147 13.22 14.28 0.59
C ILE A 147 12.01 13.32 0.65
N PRO A 148 10.84 13.62 0.07
CA PRO A 148 9.71 12.69 0.04
C PRO A 148 10.03 11.36 -0.64
N VAL A 149 10.91 11.35 -1.65
CA VAL A 149 11.34 10.11 -2.30
C VAL A 149 12.13 9.24 -1.33
N PHE A 150 13.07 9.82 -0.59
CA PHE A 150 13.83 9.07 0.42
C PHE A 150 12.92 8.53 1.53
N ILE A 151 11.96 9.33 1.99
CA ILE A 151 10.96 8.92 2.98
C ILE A 151 10.15 7.73 2.45
N TYR A 152 9.67 7.82 1.21
CA TYR A 152 8.92 6.74 0.56
C TYR A 152 9.76 5.46 0.43
N CYS A 153 10.99 5.56 -0.08
CA CYS A 153 11.89 4.41 -0.21
C CYS A 153 12.22 3.77 1.14
N ALA A 154 12.47 4.58 2.18
CA ALA A 154 12.68 4.07 3.53
C ALA A 154 11.44 3.31 4.05
N GLY A 155 10.23 3.79 3.76
CA GLY A 155 9.00 3.11 4.10
C GLY A 155 8.78 1.82 3.32
N VAL A 156 9.16 1.77 2.05
CA VAL A 156 9.13 0.52 1.26
C VAL A 156 10.09 -0.51 1.85
N ILE A 157 11.30 -0.11 2.23
CA ILE A 157 12.28 -1.00 2.91
C ILE A 157 11.71 -1.49 4.24
N TYR A 158 11.14 -0.59 5.05
CA TYR A 158 10.49 -0.95 6.30
C TYR A 158 9.37 -1.98 6.10
N SER A 159 8.49 -1.75 5.12
CA SER A 159 7.40 -2.66 4.77
C SER A 159 7.92 -4.03 4.30
N ALA A 160 8.99 -4.05 3.51
CA ALA A 160 9.63 -5.27 3.05
C ALA A 160 10.23 -6.08 4.22
N VAL A 161 10.88 -5.41 5.17
CA VAL A 161 11.39 -6.06 6.40
C VAL A 161 10.25 -6.67 7.21
N LEU A 162 9.15 -5.97 7.42
CA LEU A 162 7.97 -6.51 8.11
C LEU A 162 7.37 -7.71 7.37
N LEU A 163 7.35 -7.69 6.03
CA LEU A 163 6.89 -8.81 5.22
C LEU A 163 7.78 -10.05 5.40
N ILE A 164 9.11 -9.87 5.48
CA ILE A 164 10.06 -10.97 5.78
C ILE A 164 9.77 -11.53 7.17
N ILE A 165 9.66 -10.67 8.18
CA ILE A 165 9.38 -11.08 9.56
C ILE A 165 8.06 -11.87 9.63
N GLN A 166 7.02 -11.38 8.96
CA GLN A 166 5.73 -12.06 8.90
C GLN A 166 5.84 -13.43 8.22
N SER A 167 6.63 -13.53 7.17
CA SER A 167 6.83 -14.77 6.43
C SER A 167 7.65 -15.81 7.21
N CYS A 168 8.54 -15.35 8.10
CA CYS A 168 9.35 -16.24 8.95
C CYS A 168 8.59 -16.75 10.18
N LYS A 169 7.50 -16.07 10.62
CA LYS A 169 6.69 -16.56 11.75
C LYS A 169 5.96 -17.86 11.41
N LYS A 170 6.05 -18.83 12.32
CA LYS A 170 5.24 -20.06 12.25
C LYS A 170 3.79 -19.68 12.53
N THR A 171 2.92 -19.82 11.54
CA THR A 171 1.47 -19.67 11.72
C THR A 171 0.94 -20.94 12.35
N ALA A 172 0.50 -20.91 13.60
CA ALA A 172 -0.31 -21.98 14.17
C ALA A 172 -1.65 -21.97 13.43
N ILE A 173 -2.00 -23.06 12.79
CA ILE A 173 -3.33 -23.25 12.21
C ILE A 173 -4.24 -23.60 13.41
N VAL A 174 -5.04 -22.64 13.84
CA VAL A 174 -6.09 -22.91 14.81
C VAL A 174 -7.27 -23.47 14.00
N TYR A 175 -7.52 -24.77 14.14
CA TYR A 175 -8.76 -25.36 13.68
C TYR A 175 -9.85 -24.91 14.67
N VAL A 176 -10.76 -24.06 14.21
CA VAL A 176 -12.01 -23.80 14.92
C VAL A 176 -12.91 -25.02 14.62
N GLN A 177 -13.08 -25.90 15.63
CA GLN A 177 -14.09 -26.93 15.62
C GLN A 177 -15.46 -26.32 15.85
#